data_54237a33d9b0016dae7818bc2c5cf475
#
_entry.id   54237a33d9b0016dae7818bc2c5cf475
#
_cell.length_a   1.000
_cell.length_b   1.000
_cell.length_c   1.000
_cell.angle_alpha   90.00
_cell.angle_beta   90.00
_cell.angle_gamma   90.00
#
_symmetry.space_group_name_H-M   'P 1'
#
loop_
_entity.id
_entity.type
_entity.pdbx_description
1 polymer ?
#
loop_
_entity_poly.entity_id
_entity_poly.type
_entity_poly.pdbx_seq_one_letter_code
_entity_poly.pdbx_strand_id
1 'polypeptide(L)'
;METWVDSEIVFSGRVFSVRTGTVCLDDRSNAQRDVVEHSGGVAVVPIIDNEIALIRQFRISIGREIIELPAGRLENGETPENCARREIEEELGYRAEKLVLAHSYYSSVGFTNERMYVYLGLNLKETKKRPEWDERIQMVRLPVSEIFPKLLRGEFEDSKTIIGLYAMLGYLSRKEG
;
A
#
# COMPACT_ATOMS: atom_id res chain seq x y z
N MET A 1 -5.13 -0.28 -28.87
CA MET A 1 -3.82 -0.35 -28.16
C MET A 1 -3.13 0.99 -28.34
N GLU A 2 -2.45 1.49 -27.30
CA GLU A 2 -1.72 2.77 -27.37
C GLU A 2 -0.21 2.50 -27.34
N THR A 3 0.56 3.27 -28.12
CA THR A 3 2.04 3.19 -28.12
C THR A 3 2.62 4.60 -28.10
N TRP A 4 3.69 4.78 -27.31
CA TRP A 4 4.40 6.06 -27.29
C TRP A 4 5.00 6.38 -28.65
N VAL A 5 4.72 7.58 -29.17
CA VAL A 5 5.39 8.17 -30.34
C VAL A 5 6.62 8.93 -29.89
N ASP A 6 6.44 9.78 -28.87
CA ASP A 6 7.48 10.50 -28.15
C ASP A 6 7.07 10.64 -26.68
N SER A 7 8.04 10.79 -25.79
CA SER A 7 7.76 11.09 -24.38
C SER A 7 9.01 11.57 -23.66
N GLU A 8 8.83 12.38 -22.62
CA GLU A 8 9.89 12.84 -21.76
C GLU A 8 9.50 12.81 -20.29
N ILE A 9 10.49 12.74 -19.39
CA ILE A 9 10.28 12.89 -17.96
C ILE A 9 10.34 14.39 -17.63
N VAL A 10 9.21 14.97 -17.28
CA VAL A 10 9.09 16.42 -16.96
C VAL A 10 9.28 16.70 -15.46
N PHE A 11 9.20 15.69 -14.62
CA PHE A 11 9.45 15.77 -13.19
C PHE A 11 10.08 14.48 -12.69
N SER A 12 11.08 14.59 -11.79
CA SER A 12 11.67 13.45 -11.08
C SER A 12 11.88 13.81 -9.62
N GLY A 13 11.06 13.21 -8.75
CA GLY A 13 11.10 13.37 -7.30
C GLY A 13 11.62 12.14 -6.57
N ARG A 14 11.62 12.19 -5.23
CA ARG A 14 12.00 11.05 -4.38
C ARG A 14 11.05 9.86 -4.47
N VAL A 15 9.75 10.11 -4.70
CA VAL A 15 8.69 9.11 -4.62
C VAL A 15 8.25 8.66 -6.01
N PHE A 16 8.11 9.59 -6.95
CA PHE A 16 7.61 9.33 -8.29
C PHE A 16 8.26 10.26 -9.33
N SER A 17 8.13 9.89 -10.58
CA SER A 17 8.38 10.78 -11.72
C SER A 17 7.11 11.00 -12.54
N VAL A 18 7.09 12.04 -13.36
CA VAL A 18 6.00 12.31 -14.29
C VAL A 18 6.54 12.26 -15.71
N ARG A 19 5.96 11.38 -16.51
CA ARG A 19 6.19 11.26 -17.94
C ARG A 19 5.03 11.91 -18.68
N THR A 20 5.33 12.78 -19.64
CA THR A 20 4.35 13.33 -20.59
C THR A 20 4.75 12.98 -22.02
N GLY A 21 3.81 12.95 -22.94
CA GLY A 21 4.11 12.72 -24.33
C GLY A 21 2.89 12.37 -25.17
N THR A 22 3.18 12.07 -26.44
CA THR A 22 2.18 11.71 -27.45
C THR A 22 2.13 10.21 -27.62
N VAL A 23 0.93 9.65 -27.62
CA VAL A 23 0.68 8.25 -28.00
C VAL A 23 -0.05 8.18 -29.34
N CYS A 24 0.23 7.13 -30.11
CA CYS A 24 -0.54 6.76 -31.28
C CYS A 24 -1.62 5.76 -30.84
N LEU A 25 -2.87 6.06 -31.19
CA LEU A 25 -4.03 5.20 -30.95
C LEU A 25 -4.15 4.13 -32.06
N ASP A 26 -5.08 3.18 -31.88
CA ASP A 26 -5.32 2.09 -32.83
C ASP A 26 -5.90 2.55 -34.17
N ASP A 27 -6.60 3.69 -34.21
CA ASP A 27 -7.06 4.37 -35.44
C ASP A 27 -5.97 5.26 -36.09
N ARG A 28 -4.73 5.23 -35.58
CA ARG A 28 -3.58 6.05 -35.97
C ARG A 28 -3.69 7.55 -35.65
N SER A 29 -4.69 7.96 -34.90
CA SER A 29 -4.73 9.32 -34.33
C SER A 29 -3.74 9.46 -33.18
N ASN A 30 -3.36 10.70 -32.86
CA ASN A 30 -2.48 11.02 -31.76
C ASN A 30 -3.24 11.61 -30.58
N ALA A 31 -2.83 11.27 -29.37
CA ALA A 31 -3.38 11.81 -28.14
C ALA A 31 -2.27 12.11 -27.12
N GLN A 32 -2.49 13.07 -26.22
CA GLN A 32 -1.56 13.36 -25.14
C GLN A 32 -1.82 12.42 -23.95
N ARG A 33 -0.74 12.03 -23.27
CA ARG A 33 -0.81 11.26 -22.03
C ARG A 33 0.18 11.79 -21.01
N ASP A 34 -0.28 11.85 -19.76
CA ASP A 34 0.54 12.13 -18.60
C ASP A 34 0.48 10.93 -17.66
N VAL A 35 1.63 10.42 -17.26
CA VAL A 35 1.74 9.21 -16.43
C VAL A 35 2.64 9.49 -15.24
N VAL A 36 2.15 9.22 -14.04
CA VAL A 36 2.95 9.14 -12.83
C VAL A 36 3.60 7.77 -12.77
N GLU A 37 4.93 7.74 -12.87
CA GLU A 37 5.73 6.52 -12.75
C GLU A 37 6.18 6.31 -11.30
N HIS A 38 5.88 5.14 -10.74
CA HIS A 38 6.14 4.77 -9.35
C HIS A 38 6.71 3.35 -9.26
N SER A 39 7.60 3.12 -8.30
CA SER A 39 8.21 1.79 -8.09
C SER A 39 7.24 0.73 -7.57
N GLY A 40 6.04 1.15 -7.15
CA GLY A 40 5.08 0.32 -6.45
C GLY A 40 5.34 0.28 -4.95
N GLY A 41 4.47 -0.42 -4.23
CA GLY A 41 4.57 -0.51 -2.78
C GLY A 41 3.88 -1.74 -2.21
N VAL A 42 4.03 -1.90 -0.91
CA VAL A 42 3.36 -2.94 -0.13
C VAL A 42 2.53 -2.32 0.97
N ALA A 43 1.48 -3.03 1.38
CA ALA A 43 0.79 -2.80 2.63
C ALA A 43 0.64 -4.14 3.35
N VAL A 44 0.66 -4.12 4.67
CA VAL A 44 0.51 -5.35 5.44
C VAL A 44 -0.64 -5.21 6.42
N VAL A 45 -1.45 -6.24 6.56
CA VAL A 45 -2.46 -6.39 7.61
C VAL A 45 -1.86 -7.25 8.72
N PRO A 46 -1.29 -6.67 9.78
CA PRO A 46 -0.67 -7.43 10.85
C PRO A 46 -1.74 -7.92 11.82
N ILE A 47 -1.91 -9.24 11.92
CA ILE A 47 -2.89 -9.87 12.82
C ILE A 47 -2.17 -10.36 14.07
N ILE A 48 -2.49 -9.77 15.22
CA ILE A 48 -1.88 -10.05 16.53
C ILE A 48 -3.00 -10.35 17.53
N ASP A 49 -3.08 -11.57 18.03
CA ASP A 49 -4.02 -11.95 19.09
C ASP A 49 -5.49 -11.51 18.85
N ASN A 50 -6.00 -11.68 17.65
CA ASN A 50 -7.33 -11.25 17.23
C ASN A 50 -7.53 -9.72 17.17
N GLU A 51 -6.45 -8.96 17.09
CA GLU A 51 -6.43 -7.52 16.80
C GLU A 51 -5.62 -7.24 15.54
N ILE A 52 -5.87 -6.10 14.93
CA ILE A 52 -5.10 -5.57 13.80
C ILE A 52 -4.25 -4.41 14.29
N ALA A 53 -2.95 -4.46 13.99
CA ALA A 53 -2.06 -3.34 14.24
C ALA A 53 -2.06 -2.39 13.03
N LEU A 54 -2.59 -1.20 13.22
CA LEU A 54 -2.61 -0.10 12.28
C LEU A 54 -1.63 0.97 12.71
N ILE A 55 -1.36 1.93 11.84
CA ILE A 55 -0.57 3.11 12.13
C ILE A 55 -1.43 4.37 12.01
N ARG A 56 -1.14 5.36 12.86
CA ARG A 56 -1.63 6.73 12.72
C ARG A 56 -0.46 7.59 12.32
N GLN A 57 -0.59 8.32 11.22
CA GLN A 57 0.46 9.16 10.67
C GLN A 57 -0.13 10.42 10.04
N PHE A 58 0.58 11.56 10.18
CA PHE A 58 0.24 12.77 9.46
C PHE A 58 0.66 12.66 8.00
N ARG A 59 -0.27 12.96 7.09
CA ARG A 59 -0.02 12.97 5.64
C ARG A 59 -0.17 14.38 5.10
N ILE A 60 0.95 14.98 4.71
CA ILE A 60 0.97 16.36 4.17
C ILE A 60 0.09 16.51 2.93
N SER A 61 -0.06 15.45 2.13
CA SER A 61 -0.90 15.45 0.93
C SER A 61 -2.38 15.74 1.19
N ILE A 62 -2.86 15.39 2.39
CA ILE A 62 -4.25 15.64 2.83
C ILE A 62 -4.35 16.58 4.03
N GLY A 63 -3.20 17.05 4.57
CA GLY A 63 -3.10 18.04 5.64
C GLY A 63 -3.58 17.58 7.02
N ARG A 64 -3.66 16.26 7.27
CA ARG A 64 -4.14 15.70 8.56
C ARG A 64 -3.60 14.32 8.86
N GLU A 65 -3.82 13.88 10.10
CA GLU A 65 -3.57 12.49 10.48
C GLU A 65 -4.62 11.56 9.89
N ILE A 66 -4.18 10.35 9.54
CA ILE A 66 -5.02 9.26 9.02
C ILE A 66 -4.60 7.94 9.65
N ILE A 67 -5.54 7.00 9.75
CA ILE A 67 -5.25 5.62 10.18
C ILE A 67 -5.07 4.76 8.94
N GLU A 68 -3.93 4.10 8.87
CA GLU A 68 -3.49 3.32 7.72
C GLU A 68 -2.94 1.94 8.14
N LEU A 69 -2.86 1.03 7.18
CA LEU A 69 -2.00 -0.15 7.30
C LEU A 69 -0.53 0.28 7.24
N PRO A 70 0.38 -0.39 7.97
CA PRO A 70 1.81 -0.27 7.74
C PRO A 70 2.13 -0.56 6.28
N ALA A 71 2.93 0.32 5.67
CA ALA A 71 3.14 0.30 4.23
C ALA A 71 4.39 1.06 3.81
N GLY A 72 5.07 0.55 2.79
CA GLY A 72 6.20 1.25 2.21
C GLY A 72 6.42 0.97 0.74
N ARG A 73 7.35 1.71 0.16
CA ARG A 73 7.73 1.59 -1.24
C ARG A 73 8.68 0.43 -1.46
N LEU A 74 8.60 -0.18 -2.63
CA LEU A 74 9.61 -1.12 -3.09
C LEU A 74 10.92 -0.37 -3.36
N GLU A 75 12.00 -0.86 -2.75
CA GLU A 75 13.35 -0.44 -3.08
C GLU A 75 13.85 -1.12 -4.36
N ASN A 76 14.93 -0.59 -4.94
CA ASN A 76 15.47 -1.13 -6.19
C ASN A 76 15.93 -2.58 -6.02
N GLY A 77 15.33 -3.49 -6.78
CA GLY A 77 15.62 -4.93 -6.71
C GLY A 77 14.99 -5.66 -5.53
N GLU A 78 14.19 -4.97 -4.71
CA GLU A 78 13.48 -5.59 -3.59
C GLU A 78 12.24 -6.36 -4.06
N THR A 79 12.02 -7.55 -3.51
CA THR A 79 10.79 -8.28 -3.75
C THR A 79 9.66 -7.74 -2.85
N PRO A 80 8.38 -7.78 -3.29
CA PRO A 80 7.27 -7.32 -2.45
C PRO A 80 7.19 -8.02 -1.09
N GLU A 81 7.56 -9.29 -1.00
CA GLU A 81 7.57 -10.01 0.28
C GLU A 81 8.65 -9.50 1.23
N ASN A 82 9.85 -9.20 0.72
CA ASN A 82 10.94 -8.66 1.54
C ASN A 82 10.60 -7.24 2.03
N CYS A 83 10.04 -6.41 1.17
CA CYS A 83 9.54 -5.10 1.54
C CYS A 83 8.48 -5.20 2.66
N ALA A 84 7.52 -6.12 2.53
CA ALA A 84 6.50 -6.33 3.57
C ALA A 84 7.10 -6.73 4.92
N ARG A 85 8.15 -7.55 4.93
CA ARG A 85 8.87 -7.94 6.16
C ARG A 85 9.59 -6.76 6.77
N ARG A 86 10.29 -5.98 5.96
CA ARG A 86 11.03 -4.79 6.39
C ARG A 86 10.08 -3.76 7.02
N GLU A 87 9.00 -3.40 6.32
CA GLU A 87 8.05 -2.37 6.77
C GLU A 87 7.37 -2.72 8.10
N ILE A 88 6.93 -3.98 8.29
CA ILE A 88 6.38 -4.40 9.60
C ILE A 88 7.41 -4.23 10.71
N GLU A 89 8.66 -4.59 10.45
CA GLU A 89 9.71 -4.51 11.48
C GLU A 89 10.06 -3.05 11.78
N GLU A 90 10.18 -2.22 10.78
CA GLU A 90 10.53 -0.80 10.91
C GLU A 90 9.42 0.00 11.60
N GLU A 91 8.19 -0.07 11.10
CA GLU A 91 7.09 0.76 11.57
C GLU A 91 6.45 0.26 12.87
N LEU A 92 6.35 -1.06 13.05
CA LEU A 92 5.63 -1.64 14.20
C LEU A 92 6.55 -2.34 15.20
N GLY A 93 7.76 -2.77 14.83
CA GLY A 93 8.63 -3.59 15.66
C GLY A 93 8.14 -5.04 15.77
N TYR A 94 7.59 -5.58 14.72
CA TYR A 94 7.16 -6.98 14.64
C TYR A 94 7.78 -7.68 13.44
N ARG A 95 7.99 -9.00 13.59
CA ARG A 95 8.39 -9.90 12.50
C ARG A 95 7.27 -10.90 12.24
N ALA A 96 6.78 -10.95 11.01
CA ALA A 96 5.81 -11.95 10.60
C ALA A 96 6.51 -13.28 10.27
N GLU A 97 6.13 -14.37 10.93
CA GLU A 97 6.60 -15.71 10.56
C GLU A 97 6.02 -16.14 9.21
N LYS A 98 4.79 -15.74 8.93
CA LYS A 98 4.11 -16.04 7.69
C LYS A 98 3.52 -14.78 7.07
N LEU A 99 3.82 -14.55 5.79
CA LEU A 99 3.17 -13.58 4.94
C LEU A 99 2.31 -14.31 3.91
N VAL A 100 1.09 -13.85 3.73
CA VAL A 100 0.17 -14.35 2.72
C VAL A 100 -0.20 -13.20 1.79
N LEU A 101 0.18 -13.29 0.51
CA LEU A 101 -0.27 -12.30 -0.48
C LEU A 101 -1.80 -12.42 -0.61
N ALA A 102 -2.50 -11.41 -0.13
CA ALA A 102 -3.96 -11.37 -0.14
C ALA A 102 -4.49 -10.73 -1.42
N HIS A 103 -3.81 -9.70 -1.92
CA HIS A 103 -4.24 -8.97 -3.12
C HIS A 103 -3.09 -8.22 -3.77
N SER A 104 -3.22 -7.93 -5.08
CA SER A 104 -2.39 -6.93 -5.76
C SER A 104 -3.25 -6.15 -6.74
N TYR A 105 -3.01 -4.84 -6.84
CA TYR A 105 -3.81 -3.93 -7.65
C TYR A 105 -2.99 -2.71 -8.09
N TYR A 106 -3.50 -1.97 -9.06
CA TYR A 106 -2.98 -0.64 -9.40
C TYR A 106 -3.77 0.41 -8.63
N SER A 107 -3.09 1.41 -8.07
CA SER A 107 -3.75 2.45 -7.25
C SER A 107 -4.70 3.32 -8.07
N SER A 108 -4.34 3.67 -9.30
CA SER A 108 -5.19 4.40 -10.24
C SER A 108 -4.71 4.25 -11.68
N VAL A 109 -5.26 3.27 -12.42
CA VAL A 109 -4.85 2.95 -13.80
C VAL A 109 -5.04 4.08 -14.80
N GLY A 110 -5.79 5.12 -14.44
CA GLY A 110 -6.04 6.28 -15.32
C GLY A 110 -4.83 7.17 -15.50
N PHE A 111 -3.89 7.21 -14.56
CA PHE A 111 -2.74 8.13 -14.63
C PHE A 111 -1.46 7.61 -13.98
N THR A 112 -1.44 6.45 -13.34
CA THR A 112 -0.23 5.91 -12.70
C THR A 112 -0.07 4.43 -12.93
N ASN A 113 1.19 3.97 -12.97
CA ASN A 113 1.57 2.57 -12.99
C ASN A 113 1.86 2.02 -11.59
N GLU A 114 1.55 2.75 -10.52
CA GLU A 114 1.76 2.29 -9.15
C GLU A 114 1.03 0.98 -8.89
N ARG A 115 1.80 -0.08 -8.63
CA ARG A 115 1.28 -1.38 -8.25
C ARG A 115 1.47 -1.64 -6.76
N MET A 116 0.36 -1.91 -6.07
CA MET A 116 0.35 -2.23 -4.65
C MET A 116 0.19 -3.73 -4.42
N TYR A 117 0.89 -4.24 -3.40
CA TYR A 117 0.79 -5.61 -2.94
C TYR A 117 0.34 -5.60 -1.48
N VAL A 118 -0.75 -6.30 -1.18
CA VAL A 118 -1.30 -6.40 0.18
C VAL A 118 -1.02 -7.78 0.74
N TYR A 119 -0.33 -7.82 1.86
CA TYR A 119 -0.03 -9.05 2.59
C TYR A 119 -0.81 -9.14 3.91
N LEU A 120 -1.18 -10.34 4.32
CA LEU A 120 -1.56 -10.63 5.68
C LEU A 120 -0.32 -11.09 6.44
N GLY A 121 -0.01 -10.43 7.54
CA GLY A 121 1.05 -10.79 8.46
C GLY A 121 0.48 -11.66 9.57
N LEU A 122 0.97 -12.90 9.68
CA LEU A 122 0.48 -13.89 10.63
C LEU A 122 1.61 -14.36 11.55
N ASN A 123 1.24 -14.76 12.76
CA ASN A 123 2.19 -15.24 13.79
C ASN A 123 3.30 -14.21 14.03
N LEU A 124 2.91 -13.00 14.35
CA LEU A 124 3.84 -11.91 14.57
C LEU A 124 4.56 -12.10 15.91
N LYS A 125 5.89 -11.89 15.88
CA LYS A 125 6.74 -11.85 17.06
C LYS A 125 7.31 -10.47 17.23
N GLU A 126 7.32 -9.97 18.46
CA GLU A 126 7.93 -8.69 18.78
C GLU A 126 9.43 -8.68 18.45
N THR A 127 9.86 -7.58 17.88
CA THR A 127 11.25 -7.25 17.62
C THR A 127 11.51 -5.80 18.02
N LYS A 128 12.65 -5.26 17.61
CA LYS A 128 12.97 -3.86 17.87
C LYS A 128 12.45 -2.97 16.77
N LYS A 129 11.54 -2.04 17.09
CA LYS A 129 11.07 -0.99 16.17
C LYS A 129 12.23 -0.12 15.70
N ARG A 130 12.27 0.20 14.39
CA ARG A 130 13.32 1.02 13.75
C ARG A 130 12.74 1.91 12.66
N PRO A 131 11.83 2.85 13.00
CA PRO A 131 11.22 3.74 11.99
C PRO A 131 12.30 4.61 11.36
N GLU A 132 12.03 5.10 10.15
CA GLU A 132 12.84 6.13 9.53
C GLU A 132 12.87 7.39 10.41
N TRP A 133 13.95 8.17 10.33
CA TRP A 133 14.20 9.32 11.23
C TRP A 133 13.14 10.43 11.13
N ASP A 134 12.47 10.56 9.98
CA ASP A 134 11.43 11.55 9.67
C ASP A 134 9.99 10.98 9.81
N GLU A 135 9.85 9.71 10.15
CA GLU A 135 8.54 9.10 10.38
C GLU A 135 8.04 9.32 11.82
N ARG A 136 6.82 9.83 11.91
CA ARG A 136 6.11 10.05 13.17
C ARG A 136 4.87 9.15 13.19
N ILE A 137 5.11 7.88 13.55
CA ILE A 137 4.11 6.80 13.49
C ILE A 137 3.70 6.41 14.91
N GLN A 138 2.38 6.44 15.16
CA GLN A 138 1.75 5.88 16.35
C GLN A 138 1.03 4.60 15.99
N MET A 139 1.35 3.49 16.66
CA MET A 139 0.60 2.23 16.49
C MET A 139 -0.78 2.34 17.15
N VAL A 140 -1.80 1.86 16.45
CA VAL A 140 -3.19 1.74 16.91
C VAL A 140 -3.61 0.29 16.76
N ARG A 141 -4.10 -0.34 17.82
CA ARG A 141 -4.64 -1.72 17.75
C ARG A 141 -6.16 -1.68 17.80
N LEU A 142 -6.79 -2.43 16.91
CA LEU A 142 -8.24 -2.57 16.83
C LEU A 142 -8.63 -4.05 16.82
N PRO A 143 -9.63 -4.47 17.60
CA PRO A 143 -10.18 -5.82 17.53
C PRO A 143 -10.67 -6.14 16.12
N VAL A 144 -10.43 -7.36 15.63
CA VAL A 144 -10.93 -7.83 14.33
C VAL A 144 -12.45 -7.64 14.21
N SER A 145 -13.19 -7.85 15.31
CA SER A 145 -14.64 -7.68 15.35
C SER A 145 -15.12 -6.25 15.08
N GLU A 146 -14.29 -5.25 15.32
CA GLU A 146 -14.63 -3.84 15.04
C GLU A 146 -14.36 -3.41 13.60
N ILE A 147 -13.56 -4.16 12.86
CA ILE A 147 -13.09 -3.74 11.53
C ILE A 147 -14.26 -3.60 10.55
N PHE A 148 -15.10 -4.63 10.42
CA PHE A 148 -16.21 -4.56 9.47
C PHE A 148 -17.22 -3.44 9.78
N PRO A 149 -17.68 -3.24 11.04
CA PRO A 149 -18.50 -2.08 11.37
C PRO A 149 -17.86 -0.73 11.05
N LYS A 150 -16.55 -0.57 11.29
CA LYS A 150 -15.80 0.67 10.97
C LYS A 150 -15.68 0.92 9.46
N LEU A 151 -15.44 -0.14 8.66
CA LEU A 151 -15.45 -0.07 7.20
C LEU A 151 -16.80 0.42 6.67
N LEU A 152 -17.91 -0.13 7.20
CA LEU A 152 -19.27 0.27 6.78
C LEU A 152 -19.60 1.73 7.13
N ARG A 153 -19.03 2.27 8.20
CA ARG A 153 -19.21 3.68 8.57
C ARG A 153 -18.24 4.64 7.87
N GLY A 154 -17.34 4.12 7.01
CA GLY A 154 -16.37 4.95 6.29
C GLY A 154 -15.28 5.56 7.19
N GLU A 155 -14.93 4.90 8.30
CA GLU A 155 -13.90 5.40 9.23
C GLU A 155 -12.48 5.22 8.68
N PHE A 156 -12.30 4.41 7.65
CA PHE A 156 -11.04 4.27 6.92
C PHE A 156 -11.15 4.98 5.57
N GLU A 157 -10.16 5.79 5.22
CA GLU A 157 -10.19 6.65 4.04
C GLU A 157 -9.05 6.37 3.07
N ASP A 158 -8.07 5.58 3.49
CA ASP A 158 -6.94 5.19 2.66
C ASP A 158 -7.25 3.90 1.89
N SER A 159 -7.05 3.92 0.57
CA SER A 159 -7.42 2.83 -0.34
C SER A 159 -6.75 1.50 -0.01
N LYS A 160 -5.42 1.50 0.26
CA LYS A 160 -4.68 0.28 0.60
C LYS A 160 -5.18 -0.34 1.91
N THR A 161 -5.58 0.51 2.86
CA THR A 161 -6.14 0.11 4.15
C THR A 161 -7.51 -0.54 3.96
N ILE A 162 -8.41 0.10 3.23
CA ILE A 162 -9.74 -0.44 2.93
C ILE A 162 -9.64 -1.79 2.22
N ILE A 163 -8.84 -1.87 1.17
CA ILE A 163 -8.66 -3.10 0.38
C ILE A 163 -8.05 -4.21 1.25
N GLY A 164 -7.03 -3.89 2.04
CA GLY A 164 -6.37 -4.85 2.91
C GLY A 164 -7.28 -5.41 4.00
N LEU A 165 -8.07 -4.55 4.64
CA LEU A 165 -9.01 -4.97 5.68
C LEU A 165 -10.13 -5.85 5.10
N TYR A 166 -10.70 -5.53 3.93
CA TYR A 166 -11.66 -6.42 3.26
C TYR A 166 -11.04 -7.75 2.84
N ALA A 167 -9.81 -7.74 2.32
CA ALA A 167 -9.11 -8.97 1.96
C ALA A 167 -8.85 -9.87 3.17
N MET A 168 -8.50 -9.27 4.31
CA MET A 168 -8.37 -9.99 5.60
C MET A 168 -9.68 -10.63 6.03
N LEU A 169 -10.78 -9.89 6.02
CA LEU A 169 -12.10 -10.44 6.38
C LEU A 169 -12.47 -11.63 5.50
N GLY A 170 -12.25 -11.52 4.18
CA GLY A 170 -12.45 -12.62 3.25
C GLY A 170 -11.53 -13.83 3.49
N TYR A 171 -10.31 -13.62 3.97
CA TYR A 171 -9.39 -14.69 4.33
C TYR A 171 -9.84 -15.41 5.61
N LEU A 172 -10.26 -14.66 6.63
CA LEU A 172 -10.69 -15.24 7.92
C LEU A 172 -11.97 -16.06 7.76
N SER A 173 -12.96 -15.56 7.01
CA SER A 173 -14.22 -16.28 6.76
C SER A 173 -14.03 -17.65 6.08
N ARG A 174 -12.98 -17.81 5.27
CA ARG A 174 -12.64 -19.11 4.63
C ARG A 174 -12.00 -20.13 5.56
N LYS A 175 -11.52 -19.69 6.73
CA LYS A 175 -10.89 -20.61 7.70
C LYS A 175 -11.88 -21.16 8.72
N GLU A 176 -13.03 -20.52 8.86
CA GLU A 176 -14.09 -20.92 9.79
C GLU A 176 -15.13 -21.86 9.16
N GLY A 177 -15.11 -22.07 7.86
CA GLY A 177 -15.93 -23.02 7.09
C GLY A 177 -15.14 -24.21 6.60
#